data_fd0959653d55517c94bbc2e5e80f9da0
#
_entry.id   fd0959653d55517c94bbc2e5e80f9da0
#
_cell.length_a   1.000
_cell.length_b   1.000
_cell.length_c   1.000
_cell.angle_alpha   90.00
_cell.angle_beta   90.00
_cell.angle_gamma   90.00
#
_symmetry.space_group_name_H-M   'P 1'
#
loop_
_entity.id
_entity.type
_entity.pdbx_description
1 polymer ?
#
loop_
_entity_poly.entity_id
_entity_poly.type
_entity_poly.pdbx_seq_one_letter_code
_entity_poly.pdbx_strand_id
1 'polypeptide(L)'
;MNKKLVKTLSSFAETLGLSVDPKMGVIYGTYRSYKVILTQLNNNSYSFAATFSISKNQELPSSEQVRQVVTDSKDILDCSVQGYQVTYTFRGAMTVAKTKEKLVAGLDTVTDFLKENHYQTVCQFCGTSEAPIDTYSIGGLPVIACSACFKKQNEAMLASLHEQNQKKENWLAGIVGAFIGSLIGVGVIILLGQLGYVAALSGIAMAVCALKGYELLGGKLSNKGIIGSVLIMVIMVYLGNRIDWSISVANYYTDVDYFYAFRILPDLLREGYLEASQYYGNLALVYLFTAIGAIPTILSVIRDRKNSKIGRAHV
;
A
#
# COMPACT_ATOMS: atom_id res chain seq x y z
N MET A 1 -8.52 15.25 -1.08
CA MET A 1 -8.94 14.91 0.30
C MET A 1 -10.32 15.52 0.58
N ASN A 2 -11.15 14.84 1.37
CA ASN A 2 -12.51 15.29 1.70
C ASN A 2 -12.45 16.58 2.57
N LYS A 3 -13.23 17.63 2.22
CA LYS A 3 -13.29 18.91 2.97
C LYS A 3 -13.61 18.70 4.47
N LYS A 4 -14.42 17.70 4.80
CA LYS A 4 -14.75 17.35 6.19
C LYS A 4 -13.53 16.85 6.96
N LEU A 5 -12.67 16.06 6.31
CA LEU A 5 -11.44 15.54 6.90
C LEU A 5 -10.44 16.67 7.20
N VAL A 6 -10.23 17.58 6.25
CA VAL A 6 -9.37 18.76 6.45
C VAL A 6 -9.84 19.58 7.65
N LYS A 7 -11.14 19.86 7.74
CA LYS A 7 -11.73 20.62 8.86
C LYS A 7 -11.49 19.90 10.20
N THR A 8 -11.61 18.59 10.21
CA THR A 8 -11.35 17.79 11.43
C THR A 8 -9.87 17.88 11.82
N LEU A 9 -8.94 17.66 10.90
CA LEU A 9 -7.50 17.76 11.16
C LEU A 9 -7.11 19.17 11.63
N SER A 10 -7.65 20.24 11.01
CA SER A 10 -7.41 21.62 11.43
C SER A 10 -7.83 21.84 12.88
N SER A 11 -9.00 21.30 13.28
CA SER A 11 -9.48 21.40 14.65
C SER A 11 -8.60 20.67 15.69
N PHE A 12 -7.93 19.56 15.31
CA PHE A 12 -6.93 18.92 16.16
C PHE A 12 -5.64 19.73 16.23
N ALA A 13 -5.17 20.23 15.10
CA ALA A 13 -3.95 21.03 15.02
C ALA A 13 -4.05 22.31 15.84
N GLU A 14 -5.16 23.03 15.76
CA GLU A 14 -5.44 24.21 16.60
C GLU A 14 -5.34 23.91 18.09
N THR A 15 -5.92 22.77 18.51
CA THR A 15 -5.87 22.36 19.93
C THR A 15 -4.44 22.08 20.40
N LEU A 16 -3.58 21.57 19.53
CA LEU A 16 -2.19 21.20 19.82
C LEU A 16 -1.18 22.32 19.53
N GLY A 17 -1.60 23.44 18.95
CA GLY A 17 -0.69 24.50 18.48
C GLY A 17 0.20 24.07 17.31
N LEU A 18 -0.29 23.12 16.48
CA LEU A 18 0.44 22.55 15.37
C LEU A 18 -0.12 22.99 14.01
N SER A 19 0.61 22.74 12.95
CA SER A 19 0.23 23.06 11.57
C SER A 19 -0.38 21.83 10.86
N VAL A 20 -1.24 22.08 9.85
CA VAL A 20 -1.81 21.01 9.00
C VAL A 20 -1.25 21.12 7.60
N ASP A 21 -0.81 20.02 7.02
CA ASP A 21 -0.66 19.90 5.57
C ASP A 21 -1.91 19.24 4.96
N PRO A 22 -2.78 20.02 4.29
CA PRO A 22 -4.00 19.47 3.70
C PRO A 22 -3.75 18.52 2.55
N LYS A 23 -2.57 18.58 1.89
CA LYS A 23 -2.23 17.73 0.76
C LYS A 23 -1.79 16.35 1.22
N MET A 24 -0.98 16.30 2.26
CA MET A 24 -0.52 15.06 2.89
C MET A 24 -1.53 14.48 3.88
N GLY A 25 -2.43 15.30 4.41
CA GLY A 25 -3.39 14.88 5.42
C GLY A 25 -2.75 14.59 6.79
N VAL A 26 -1.73 15.36 7.14
CA VAL A 26 -0.98 15.21 8.39
C VAL A 26 -0.97 16.50 9.18
N ILE A 27 -0.83 16.38 10.50
CA ILE A 27 -0.56 17.48 11.42
C ILE A 27 0.92 17.41 11.79
N TYR A 28 1.61 18.52 11.82
CA TYR A 28 3.04 18.54 12.11
C TYR A 28 3.46 19.83 12.81
N GLY A 29 4.59 19.79 13.47
CA GLY A 29 5.16 20.95 14.14
C GLY A 29 6.02 20.58 15.33
N THR A 30 6.13 21.52 16.29
CA THR A 30 6.87 21.32 17.53
C THR A 30 5.89 21.28 18.70
N TYR A 31 5.86 20.16 19.41
CA TYR A 31 5.06 19.98 20.61
C TYR A 31 6.00 19.80 21.82
N ARG A 32 5.90 20.69 22.82
CA ARG A 32 6.75 20.67 24.03
C ARG A 32 8.24 20.43 23.74
N SER A 33 8.80 21.16 22.75
CA SER A 33 10.19 21.08 22.28
C SER A 33 10.55 19.89 21.38
N TYR A 34 9.62 18.98 21.10
CA TYR A 34 9.84 17.84 20.19
C TYR A 34 9.16 18.07 18.85
N LYS A 35 9.87 17.80 17.74
CA LYS A 35 9.24 17.74 16.42
C LYS A 35 8.37 16.49 16.35
N VAL A 36 7.13 16.67 15.91
CA VAL A 36 6.14 15.60 15.84
C VAL A 36 5.38 15.65 14.51
N ILE A 37 5.08 14.49 13.99
CA ILE A 37 4.19 14.28 12.86
C ILE A 37 3.05 13.39 13.33
N LEU A 38 1.81 13.90 13.22
CA LEU A 38 0.61 13.14 13.53
C LEU A 38 -0.05 12.69 12.23
N THR A 39 -0.23 11.40 12.09
CA THR A 39 -0.90 10.77 10.96
C THR A 39 -2.19 10.12 11.42
N GLN A 40 -3.23 10.22 10.60
CA GLN A 40 -4.48 9.53 10.83
C GLN A 40 -4.39 8.09 10.35
N LEU A 41 -4.81 7.14 11.18
CA LEU A 41 -4.81 5.72 10.85
C LEU A 41 -6.11 5.31 10.17
N ASN A 42 -6.00 4.47 9.12
CA ASN A 42 -7.11 3.78 8.44
C ASN A 42 -8.28 4.70 8.00
N ASN A 43 -7.99 5.93 7.58
CA ASN A 43 -9.03 6.94 7.28
C ASN A 43 -10.07 7.14 8.40
N ASN A 44 -9.77 6.67 9.61
CA ASN A 44 -10.63 6.83 10.77
C ASN A 44 -10.32 8.15 11.47
N SER A 45 -11.29 9.06 11.55
CA SER A 45 -11.15 10.40 12.14
C SER A 45 -10.74 10.41 13.62
N TYR A 46 -10.74 9.26 14.26
CA TYR A 46 -10.54 9.11 15.70
C TYR A 46 -9.31 8.31 16.10
N SER A 47 -8.50 7.86 15.14
CA SER A 47 -7.26 7.11 15.41
C SER A 47 -6.06 7.85 14.85
N PHE A 48 -5.06 8.11 15.69
CA PHE A 48 -3.85 8.85 15.33
C PHE A 48 -2.59 8.07 15.72
N ALA A 49 -1.54 8.28 14.94
CA ALA A 49 -0.19 7.92 15.32
C ALA A 49 0.68 9.18 15.34
N ALA A 50 1.52 9.31 16.38
CA ALA A 50 2.52 10.37 16.46
C ALA A 50 3.90 9.80 16.24
N THR A 51 4.60 10.33 15.26
CA THR A 51 5.99 9.98 14.95
C THR A 51 6.93 11.08 15.44
N PHE A 52 7.89 10.68 16.24
CA PHE A 52 9.00 11.50 16.72
C PHE A 52 10.29 10.97 16.11
N SER A 53 11.27 11.84 15.90
CA SER A 53 12.63 11.42 15.58
C SER A 53 13.54 11.83 16.72
N ILE A 54 14.03 10.85 17.47
CA ILE A 54 14.70 11.05 18.76
C ILE A 54 15.96 10.20 18.89
N SER A 55 16.90 10.72 19.67
CA SER A 55 18.05 9.94 20.17
C SER A 55 18.43 10.38 21.57
N LYS A 56 19.19 9.53 22.27
CA LYS A 56 19.84 9.83 23.51
C LYS A 56 21.33 9.56 23.31
N ASN A 57 22.19 10.55 23.59
CA ASN A 57 23.64 10.43 23.40
C ASN A 57 24.06 9.97 21.98
N GLN A 58 23.33 10.40 20.96
CA GLN A 58 23.50 9.99 19.54
C GLN A 58 23.26 8.50 19.27
N GLU A 59 22.75 7.74 20.22
CA GLU A 59 22.37 6.35 20.06
C GLU A 59 20.93 6.21 19.57
N LEU A 60 20.65 5.10 18.90
CA LEU A 60 19.29 4.74 18.48
C LEU A 60 18.40 4.51 19.72
N PRO A 61 17.13 4.91 19.67
CA PRO A 61 16.21 4.66 20.76
C PRO A 61 16.00 3.16 20.98
N SER A 62 16.14 2.71 22.23
CA SER A 62 15.85 1.33 22.59
C SER A 62 14.36 1.06 22.53
N SER A 63 13.95 0.05 21.74
CA SER A 63 12.54 -0.35 21.64
C SER A 63 11.93 -0.71 22.96
N GLU A 64 12.70 -1.29 23.89
CA GLU A 64 12.24 -1.69 25.21
C GLU A 64 11.96 -0.46 26.08
N GLN A 65 12.88 0.50 26.09
CA GLN A 65 12.72 1.73 26.90
C GLN A 65 11.55 2.59 26.41
N VAL A 66 11.46 2.85 25.09
CA VAL A 66 10.37 3.72 24.57
C VAL A 66 9.00 3.06 24.63
N ARG A 67 8.96 1.72 24.66
CA ARG A 67 7.70 0.97 24.85
C ARG A 67 7.16 1.03 26.28
N GLN A 68 7.98 1.40 27.25
CA GLN A 68 7.56 1.54 28.65
C GLN A 68 6.41 2.53 28.80
N VAL A 69 6.39 3.60 28.01
CA VAL A 69 5.28 4.58 27.98
C VAL A 69 3.94 3.94 27.64
N VAL A 70 3.92 2.86 26.85
CA VAL A 70 2.69 2.15 26.49
C VAL A 70 2.10 1.42 27.70
N THR A 71 2.94 0.88 28.57
CA THR A 71 2.47 0.19 29.80
C THR A 71 1.96 1.18 30.83
N ASP A 72 2.52 2.39 30.87
CA ASP A 72 2.21 3.41 31.85
C ASP A 72 0.99 4.28 31.47
N SER A 73 0.54 4.20 30.21
CA SER A 73 -0.57 5.01 29.69
C SER A 73 -1.69 4.18 29.08
N LYS A 74 -2.93 4.43 29.54
CA LYS A 74 -4.14 3.81 28.97
C LYS A 74 -4.54 4.38 27.60
N ASP A 75 -4.00 5.53 27.22
CA ASP A 75 -4.35 6.23 25.99
C ASP A 75 -3.38 5.94 24.82
N ILE A 76 -2.28 5.24 25.10
CA ILE A 76 -1.32 4.77 24.08
C ILE A 76 -1.52 3.27 23.88
N LEU A 77 -1.69 2.85 22.62
CA LEU A 77 -1.99 1.46 22.27
C LEU A 77 -0.75 0.65 21.92
N ASP A 78 0.18 1.28 21.21
CA ASP A 78 1.37 0.61 20.69
C ASP A 78 2.49 1.61 20.43
N CYS A 79 3.72 1.08 20.35
CA CYS A 79 4.92 1.82 20.01
C CYS A 79 5.75 1.00 19.02
N SER A 80 6.19 1.61 17.94
CA SER A 80 7.12 1.02 16.98
C SER A 80 8.35 1.90 16.80
N VAL A 81 9.51 1.26 16.62
CA VAL A 81 10.80 1.93 16.43
C VAL A 81 11.39 1.53 15.10
N GLN A 82 11.81 2.52 14.32
CA GLN A 82 12.50 2.32 13.04
C GLN A 82 13.65 3.34 12.91
N GLY A 83 14.86 2.90 13.17
CA GLY A 83 16.02 3.80 13.25
C GLY A 83 15.82 4.82 14.37
N TYR A 84 15.92 6.11 14.04
CA TYR A 84 15.67 7.20 14.99
C TYR A 84 14.18 7.54 15.16
N GLN A 85 13.31 6.97 14.35
CA GLN A 85 11.87 7.23 14.40
C GLN A 85 11.20 6.33 15.44
N VAL A 86 10.42 6.95 16.32
CA VAL A 86 9.53 6.29 17.28
C VAL A 86 8.12 6.75 17.00
N THR A 87 7.25 5.79 16.73
CA THR A 87 5.83 6.05 16.42
C THR A 87 4.94 5.46 17.49
N TYR A 88 4.17 6.30 18.15
CA TYR A 88 3.17 5.93 19.13
C TYR A 88 1.78 5.95 18.52
N THR A 89 1.01 4.90 18.71
CA THR A 89 -0.38 4.81 18.30
C THR A 89 -1.31 5.15 19.46
N PHE A 90 -2.20 6.11 19.25
CA PHE A 90 -3.11 6.59 20.30
C PHE A 90 -4.50 5.97 20.20
N ARG A 91 -5.10 5.73 21.36
CA ARG A 91 -6.44 5.22 21.47
C ARG A 91 -7.47 6.27 21.07
N GLY A 92 -8.20 6.03 20.00
CA GLY A 92 -9.33 6.86 19.62
C GLY A 92 -10.50 6.78 20.60
N ALA A 93 -11.42 7.74 20.50
CA ALA A 93 -12.69 7.73 21.23
C ALA A 93 -13.86 7.87 20.23
N MET A 94 -15.09 7.68 20.70
CA MET A 94 -16.28 7.78 19.83
C MET A 94 -16.59 9.22 19.37
N THR A 95 -16.05 10.24 20.05
CA THR A 95 -16.28 11.65 19.72
C THR A 95 -14.99 12.39 19.49
N VAL A 96 -15.03 13.45 18.67
CA VAL A 96 -13.88 14.32 18.40
C VAL A 96 -13.34 14.94 19.69
N ALA A 97 -14.20 15.43 20.56
CA ALA A 97 -13.81 16.08 21.81
C ALA A 97 -13.00 15.12 22.70
N LYS A 98 -13.54 13.93 22.98
CA LYS A 98 -12.85 12.91 23.79
C LYS A 98 -11.56 12.40 23.13
N THR A 99 -11.52 12.35 21.79
CA THR A 99 -10.28 11.98 21.08
C THR A 99 -9.21 13.05 21.25
N LYS A 100 -9.59 14.33 21.23
CA LYS A 100 -8.66 15.43 21.48
C LYS A 100 -8.05 15.36 22.88
N GLU A 101 -8.90 15.19 23.90
CA GLU A 101 -8.45 15.05 25.29
C GLU A 101 -7.43 13.90 25.44
N LYS A 102 -7.76 12.73 24.89
CA LYS A 102 -6.87 11.56 24.94
C LYS A 102 -5.58 11.77 24.17
N LEU A 103 -5.65 12.40 23.00
CA LEU A 103 -4.47 12.68 22.18
C LEU A 103 -3.53 13.67 22.88
N VAL A 104 -4.08 14.72 23.50
CA VAL A 104 -3.30 15.69 24.29
C VAL A 104 -2.66 14.97 25.48
N ALA A 105 -3.43 14.24 26.28
CA ALA A 105 -2.92 13.52 27.44
C ALA A 105 -1.83 12.50 27.05
N GLY A 106 -2.05 11.75 25.98
CA GLY A 106 -1.06 10.80 25.48
C GLY A 106 0.22 11.48 24.97
N LEU A 107 0.11 12.58 24.22
CA LEU A 107 1.26 13.36 23.76
C LEU A 107 2.03 13.97 24.93
N ASP A 108 1.32 14.46 25.96
CA ASP A 108 1.94 14.94 27.18
C ASP A 108 2.74 13.85 27.87
N THR A 109 2.14 12.68 28.08
CA THR A 109 2.84 11.51 28.66
C THR A 109 4.08 11.12 27.87
N VAL A 110 3.98 11.07 26.53
CA VAL A 110 5.14 10.76 25.67
C VAL A 110 6.22 11.82 25.83
N THR A 111 5.89 13.10 25.72
CA THR A 111 6.88 14.18 25.77
C THR A 111 7.51 14.34 27.15
N ASP A 112 6.78 14.09 28.24
CA ASP A 112 7.32 14.08 29.60
C ASP A 112 8.31 12.92 29.76
N PHE A 113 7.96 11.69 29.30
CA PHE A 113 8.88 10.56 29.28
C PHE A 113 10.16 10.85 28.47
N LEU A 114 10.03 11.43 27.27
CA LEU A 114 11.19 11.76 26.43
C LEU A 114 12.10 12.77 27.14
N LYS A 115 11.53 13.75 27.82
CA LYS A 115 12.28 14.76 28.58
C LYS A 115 12.99 14.16 29.79
N GLU A 116 12.30 13.38 30.59
CA GLU A 116 12.85 12.71 31.79
C GLU A 116 13.98 11.77 31.43
N ASN A 117 13.90 11.09 30.29
CA ASN A 117 14.93 10.19 29.79
C ASN A 117 16.02 10.87 28.95
N HIS A 118 16.01 12.21 28.86
CA HIS A 118 17.01 13.01 28.12
C HIS A 118 17.09 12.69 26.62
N TYR A 119 15.98 12.31 26.00
CA TYR A 119 15.90 12.22 24.56
C TYR A 119 15.85 13.60 23.92
N GLN A 120 16.47 13.73 22.74
CA GLN A 120 16.48 14.97 21.95
C GLN A 120 15.93 14.71 20.56
N THR A 121 15.33 15.74 19.96
CA THR A 121 14.93 15.69 18.54
C THR A 121 16.16 15.62 17.65
N VAL A 122 16.19 14.65 16.74
CA VAL A 122 17.31 14.44 15.80
C VAL A 122 16.80 14.26 14.38
N CYS A 123 17.70 14.36 13.41
CA CYS A 123 17.41 14.00 12.03
C CYS A 123 17.15 12.49 11.90
N GLN A 124 16.02 12.11 11.34
CA GLN A 124 15.67 10.68 11.19
C GLN A 124 16.63 9.88 10.29
N PHE A 125 17.46 10.57 9.47
CA PHE A 125 18.40 9.91 8.55
C PHE A 125 19.81 9.80 9.09
N CYS A 126 20.33 10.84 9.72
CA CYS A 126 21.72 10.85 10.20
C CYS A 126 21.87 10.96 11.72
N GLY A 127 20.76 11.10 12.47
CA GLY A 127 20.80 11.16 13.93
C GLY A 127 21.38 12.44 14.54
N THR A 128 21.76 13.44 13.73
CA THR A 128 22.32 14.68 14.28
C THR A 128 21.25 15.55 14.96
N SER A 129 21.62 16.18 16.07
CA SER A 129 20.87 17.23 16.75
C SER A 129 21.51 18.62 16.60
N GLU A 130 22.72 18.70 16.06
CA GLU A 130 23.52 19.93 15.98
C GLU A 130 23.04 20.88 14.86
N ALA A 131 22.41 20.33 13.82
CA ALA A 131 21.86 21.11 12.72
C ALA A 131 20.38 21.41 12.98
N PRO A 132 19.83 22.52 12.43
CA PRO A 132 18.39 22.79 12.50
C PRO A 132 17.58 21.62 11.93
N ILE A 133 16.70 21.07 12.78
CA ILE A 133 15.80 19.97 12.41
C ILE A 133 14.42 20.55 12.15
N ASP A 134 13.85 20.20 10.99
CA ASP A 134 12.49 20.59 10.66
C ASP A 134 11.70 19.48 9.99
N THR A 135 10.42 19.73 9.78
CA THR A 135 9.53 18.79 9.09
C THR A 135 9.46 19.15 7.62
N TYR A 136 9.87 18.22 6.76
CA TYR A 136 9.87 18.38 5.31
C TYR A 136 8.93 17.37 4.66
N SER A 137 8.67 17.55 3.36
CA SER A 137 7.95 16.59 2.54
C SER A 137 8.87 16.01 1.46
N ILE A 138 9.07 14.71 1.47
CA ILE A 138 9.81 13.98 0.43
C ILE A 138 8.84 12.98 -0.21
N GLY A 139 8.52 13.21 -1.50
CA GLY A 139 7.59 12.32 -2.21
C GLY A 139 6.17 12.27 -1.68
N GLY A 140 5.74 13.32 -0.99
CA GLY A 140 4.43 13.36 -0.34
C GLY A 140 4.41 12.64 1.01
N LEU A 141 5.57 12.21 1.53
CA LEU A 141 5.71 11.66 2.87
C LEU A 141 6.34 12.70 3.79
N PRO A 142 5.79 12.95 4.97
CA PRO A 142 6.38 13.87 5.93
C PRO A 142 7.59 13.22 6.60
N VAL A 143 8.67 14.00 6.76
CA VAL A 143 9.92 13.55 7.37
C VAL A 143 10.45 14.60 8.34
N ILE A 144 11.09 14.17 9.44
CA ILE A 144 11.79 15.02 10.39
C ILE A 144 13.28 14.94 10.06
N ALA A 145 13.86 15.99 9.50
CA ALA A 145 15.21 15.92 8.96
C ALA A 145 15.99 17.24 9.13
N CYS A 146 17.32 17.15 9.07
CA CYS A 146 18.15 18.31 8.84
C CYS A 146 18.14 18.71 7.35
N SER A 147 18.45 19.99 7.06
CA SER A 147 18.43 20.53 5.71
C SER A 147 19.33 19.77 4.72
N ALA A 148 20.49 19.31 5.18
CA ALA A 148 21.44 18.53 4.35
C ALA A 148 20.86 17.17 3.94
N CYS A 149 20.30 16.42 4.89
CA CYS A 149 19.67 15.13 4.60
C CYS A 149 18.41 15.30 3.75
N PHE A 150 17.59 16.31 4.03
CA PHE A 150 16.43 16.62 3.19
C PHE A 150 16.85 16.86 1.73
N LYS A 151 17.86 17.72 1.50
CA LYS A 151 18.35 18.00 0.15
C LYS A 151 18.83 16.74 -0.55
N LYS A 152 19.69 15.96 0.12
CA LYS A 152 20.22 14.70 -0.43
C LYS A 152 19.12 13.70 -0.79
N GLN A 153 18.15 13.48 0.10
CA GLN A 153 17.06 12.54 -0.13
C GLN A 153 16.10 13.02 -1.22
N ASN A 154 15.83 14.33 -1.24
CA ASN A 154 14.96 14.93 -2.26
C ASN A 154 15.61 14.85 -3.65
N GLU A 155 16.91 15.14 -3.76
CA GLU A 155 17.65 14.99 -5.01
C GLU A 155 17.69 13.55 -5.49
N ALA A 156 17.97 12.60 -4.61
CA ALA A 156 17.96 11.17 -4.94
C ALA A 156 16.57 10.71 -5.43
N MET A 157 15.52 11.18 -4.78
CA MET A 157 14.16 10.90 -5.21
C MET A 157 13.84 11.52 -6.58
N LEU A 158 14.21 12.79 -6.80
CA LEU A 158 14.02 13.46 -8.09
C LEU A 158 14.80 12.76 -9.20
N ALA A 159 16.03 12.29 -8.94
CA ALA A 159 16.83 11.52 -9.89
C ALA A 159 16.13 10.19 -10.24
N SER A 160 15.65 9.45 -9.25
CA SER A 160 14.91 8.19 -9.48
C SER A 160 13.63 8.39 -10.29
N LEU A 161 12.90 9.48 -10.02
CA LEU A 161 11.71 9.87 -10.79
C LEU A 161 12.08 10.26 -12.23
N HIS A 162 13.23 10.92 -12.41
CA HIS A 162 13.73 11.29 -13.74
C HIS A 162 14.08 10.05 -14.56
N GLU A 163 14.81 9.10 -13.97
CA GLU A 163 15.13 7.81 -14.60
C GLU A 163 13.85 7.02 -14.96
N GLN A 164 12.89 6.92 -14.05
CA GLN A 164 11.61 6.26 -14.33
C GLN A 164 10.83 6.94 -15.46
N ASN A 165 10.89 8.28 -15.55
CA ASN A 165 10.23 9.03 -16.60
C ASN A 165 10.94 8.91 -17.95
N GLN A 166 12.27 8.70 -17.97
CA GLN A 166 13.06 8.48 -19.18
C GLN A 166 12.90 7.06 -19.75
N LYS A 167 12.50 6.06 -18.95
CA LYS A 167 12.20 4.72 -19.47
C LYS A 167 11.12 4.84 -20.54
N LYS A 168 11.50 4.62 -21.79
CA LYS A 168 10.56 4.56 -22.91
C LYS A 168 9.73 3.29 -22.73
N GLU A 169 8.41 3.45 -22.76
CA GLU A 169 7.52 2.29 -22.78
C GLU A 169 7.60 1.63 -24.15
N ASN A 170 7.89 0.35 -24.17
CA ASN A 170 7.68 -0.49 -25.34
C ASN A 170 6.35 -1.24 -25.15
N TRP A 171 5.28 -0.65 -25.70
CA TRP A 171 3.94 -1.19 -25.58
C TRP A 171 3.82 -2.62 -26.13
N LEU A 172 4.45 -2.92 -27.28
CA LEU A 172 4.42 -4.27 -27.86
C LEU A 172 5.11 -5.29 -26.97
N ALA A 173 6.32 -4.97 -26.46
CA ALA A 173 7.02 -5.85 -25.53
C ALA A 173 6.24 -6.01 -24.23
N GLY A 174 5.57 -4.95 -23.76
CA GLY A 174 4.70 -5.01 -22.57
C GLY A 174 3.52 -5.95 -22.76
N ILE A 175 2.84 -5.91 -23.90
CA ILE A 175 1.74 -6.83 -24.23
C ILE A 175 2.22 -8.29 -24.27
N VAL A 176 3.38 -8.55 -24.89
CA VAL A 176 3.98 -9.89 -24.87
C VAL A 176 4.31 -10.32 -23.43
N GLY A 177 4.84 -9.41 -22.62
CA GLY A 177 5.11 -9.66 -21.21
C GLY A 177 3.85 -9.97 -20.40
N ALA A 178 2.78 -9.22 -20.61
CA ALA A 178 1.48 -9.49 -19.99
C ALA A 178 0.92 -10.85 -20.38
N PHE A 179 1.06 -11.22 -21.65
CA PHE A 179 0.64 -12.52 -22.16
C PHE A 179 1.44 -13.66 -21.51
N ILE A 180 2.78 -13.59 -21.49
CA ILE A 180 3.63 -14.58 -20.82
C ILE A 180 3.31 -14.67 -19.33
N GLY A 181 3.17 -13.53 -18.64
CA GLY A 181 2.77 -13.50 -17.24
C GLY A 181 1.41 -14.14 -17.01
N SER A 182 0.45 -13.91 -17.91
CA SER A 182 -0.89 -14.51 -17.79
C SER A 182 -0.90 -16.02 -18.03
N LEU A 183 0.03 -16.58 -18.82
CA LEU A 183 0.19 -18.03 -18.94
C LEU A 183 0.57 -18.68 -17.61
N ILE A 184 1.44 -18.03 -16.83
CA ILE A 184 1.75 -18.47 -15.47
C ILE A 184 0.48 -18.42 -14.61
N GLY A 185 -0.31 -17.35 -14.72
CA GLY A 185 -1.59 -17.22 -14.06
C GLY A 185 -2.59 -18.33 -14.42
N VAL A 186 -2.68 -18.70 -15.70
CA VAL A 186 -3.49 -19.84 -16.16
C VAL A 186 -3.01 -21.15 -15.53
N GLY A 187 -1.69 -21.38 -15.50
CA GLY A 187 -1.12 -22.55 -14.83
C GLY A 187 -1.53 -22.63 -13.36
N VAL A 188 -1.55 -21.51 -12.65
CA VAL A 188 -2.03 -21.44 -11.24
C VAL A 188 -3.53 -21.71 -11.15
N ILE A 189 -4.37 -21.19 -12.07
CA ILE A 189 -5.81 -21.49 -12.11
C ILE A 189 -6.04 -22.99 -12.22
N ILE A 190 -5.39 -23.64 -13.18
CA ILE A 190 -5.53 -25.09 -13.41
C ILE A 190 -5.03 -25.88 -12.21
N LEU A 191 -3.83 -25.56 -11.70
CA LEU A 191 -3.26 -26.29 -10.57
C LEU A 191 -4.15 -26.22 -9.31
N LEU A 192 -4.63 -25.04 -8.96
CA LEU A 192 -5.48 -24.85 -7.80
C LEU A 192 -6.88 -25.42 -8.00
N GLY A 193 -7.42 -25.33 -9.24
CA GLY A 193 -8.70 -25.94 -9.62
C GLY A 193 -8.68 -27.45 -9.43
N GLN A 194 -7.66 -28.13 -9.95
CA GLN A 194 -7.49 -29.58 -9.81
C GLN A 194 -7.25 -30.04 -8.36
N LEU A 195 -6.69 -29.18 -7.53
CA LEU A 195 -6.52 -29.43 -6.08
C LEU A 195 -7.78 -29.12 -5.25
N GLY A 196 -8.86 -28.64 -5.88
CA GLY A 196 -10.11 -28.29 -5.18
C GLY A 196 -10.01 -27.03 -4.32
N TYR A 197 -8.96 -26.21 -4.50
CA TYR A 197 -8.80 -24.95 -3.77
C TYR A 197 -9.61 -23.82 -4.39
N VAL A 198 -10.04 -22.88 -3.53
CA VAL A 198 -10.89 -21.76 -3.90
C VAL A 198 -10.20 -20.85 -4.95
N ALA A 199 -10.95 -20.43 -5.95
CA ALA A 199 -10.57 -19.54 -7.05
C ALA A 199 -9.92 -18.19 -6.63
N ALA A 200 -9.94 -17.86 -5.34
CA ALA A 200 -9.42 -16.59 -4.80
C ALA A 200 -7.92 -16.37 -5.08
N LEU A 201 -7.10 -17.37 -4.76
CA LEU A 201 -5.64 -17.26 -4.93
C LEU A 201 -5.22 -17.23 -6.40
N SER A 202 -5.92 -17.99 -7.26
CA SER A 202 -5.62 -18.05 -8.69
C SER A 202 -5.89 -16.71 -9.39
N GLY A 203 -6.97 -16.02 -9.05
CA GLY A 203 -7.29 -14.71 -9.62
C GLY A 203 -6.27 -13.64 -9.22
N ILE A 204 -5.82 -13.61 -7.96
CA ILE A 204 -4.78 -12.69 -7.51
C ILE A 204 -3.46 -12.97 -8.23
N ALA A 205 -3.06 -14.25 -8.35
CA ALA A 205 -1.85 -14.64 -9.06
C ALA A 205 -1.89 -14.22 -10.54
N MET A 206 -3.03 -14.41 -11.22
CA MET A 206 -3.25 -13.95 -12.60
C MET A 206 -2.99 -12.45 -12.73
N ALA A 207 -3.59 -11.64 -11.86
CA ALA A 207 -3.45 -10.19 -11.91
C ALA A 207 -2.00 -9.73 -11.69
N VAL A 208 -1.33 -10.26 -10.67
CA VAL A 208 0.05 -9.90 -10.35
C VAL A 208 0.99 -10.33 -11.48
N CYS A 209 0.87 -11.58 -11.99
CA CYS A 209 1.74 -12.09 -13.03
C CYS A 209 1.58 -11.31 -14.35
N ALA A 210 0.35 -11.00 -14.76
CA ALA A 210 0.09 -10.28 -15.99
C ALA A 210 0.61 -8.82 -15.92
N LEU A 211 0.32 -8.09 -14.84
CA LEU A 211 0.75 -6.70 -14.69
C LEU A 211 2.27 -6.59 -14.51
N LYS A 212 2.89 -7.49 -13.73
CA LYS A 212 4.35 -7.53 -13.58
C LYS A 212 5.04 -8.00 -14.84
N GLY A 213 4.49 -8.96 -15.57
CA GLY A 213 4.99 -9.38 -16.87
C GLY A 213 5.03 -8.22 -17.87
N TYR A 214 3.96 -7.41 -17.91
CA TYR A 214 3.95 -6.19 -18.71
C TYR A 214 5.06 -5.22 -18.32
N GLU A 215 5.20 -4.93 -17.02
CA GLU A 215 6.19 -3.98 -16.49
C GLU A 215 7.62 -4.43 -16.81
N LEU A 216 7.91 -5.73 -16.67
CA LEU A 216 9.24 -6.31 -16.92
C LEU A 216 9.68 -6.17 -18.38
N LEU A 217 8.83 -6.46 -19.35
CA LEU A 217 9.18 -6.38 -20.77
C LEU A 217 8.87 -5.03 -21.39
N GLY A 218 7.80 -4.35 -20.93
CA GLY A 218 7.41 -3.01 -21.41
C GLY A 218 8.19 -1.87 -20.77
N GLY A 219 8.90 -2.11 -19.67
CA GLY A 219 9.72 -1.14 -18.94
C GLY A 219 8.93 -0.15 -18.10
N LYS A 220 7.66 0.12 -18.43
CA LYS A 220 6.79 1.04 -17.70
C LYS A 220 5.33 0.67 -17.93
N LEU A 221 4.58 0.53 -16.85
CA LEU A 221 3.14 0.25 -16.94
C LEU A 221 2.35 1.57 -17.10
N SER A 222 2.01 1.94 -18.34
CA SER A 222 1.18 3.11 -18.65
C SER A 222 -0.32 2.84 -18.51
N ASN A 223 -1.17 3.87 -18.68
CA ASN A 223 -2.62 3.66 -18.72
C ASN A 223 -3.02 2.75 -19.89
N LYS A 224 -2.35 2.90 -21.04
CA LYS A 224 -2.56 2.02 -22.20
C LYS A 224 -2.10 0.59 -21.88
N GLY A 225 -0.98 0.44 -21.17
CA GLY A 225 -0.47 -0.84 -20.71
C GLY A 225 -1.42 -1.51 -19.71
N ILE A 226 -1.99 -0.77 -18.77
CA ILE A 226 -3.00 -1.29 -17.83
C ILE A 226 -4.21 -1.83 -18.61
N ILE A 227 -4.75 -1.04 -19.55
CA ILE A 227 -5.91 -1.47 -20.35
C ILE A 227 -5.58 -2.72 -21.16
N GLY A 228 -4.43 -2.75 -21.84
CA GLY A 228 -3.98 -3.91 -22.59
C GLY A 228 -3.81 -5.16 -21.73
N SER A 229 -3.20 -5.02 -20.55
CA SER A 229 -3.03 -6.13 -19.60
C SER A 229 -4.37 -6.64 -19.07
N VAL A 230 -5.33 -5.73 -18.78
CA VAL A 230 -6.68 -6.11 -18.33
C VAL A 230 -7.41 -6.90 -19.42
N LEU A 231 -7.32 -6.48 -20.68
CA LEU A 231 -7.94 -7.22 -21.79
C LEU A 231 -7.35 -8.63 -21.93
N ILE A 232 -6.02 -8.76 -21.82
CA ILE A 232 -5.36 -10.07 -21.81
C ILE A 232 -5.83 -10.91 -20.63
N MET A 233 -5.88 -10.35 -19.42
CA MET A 233 -6.36 -11.06 -18.23
C MET A 233 -7.78 -11.59 -18.42
N VAL A 234 -8.70 -10.80 -18.99
CA VAL A 234 -10.08 -11.23 -19.24
C VAL A 234 -10.12 -12.44 -20.16
N ILE A 235 -9.36 -12.41 -21.26
CA ILE A 235 -9.30 -13.52 -22.21
C ILE A 235 -8.67 -14.76 -21.56
N MET A 236 -7.56 -14.57 -20.83
CA MET A 236 -6.79 -15.68 -20.26
C MET A 236 -7.46 -16.33 -19.07
N VAL A 237 -8.21 -15.59 -18.27
CA VAL A 237 -9.07 -16.14 -17.19
C VAL A 237 -10.16 -17.04 -17.80
N TYR A 238 -10.83 -16.58 -18.87
CA TYR A 238 -11.82 -17.40 -19.56
C TYR A 238 -11.21 -18.69 -20.11
N LEU A 239 -10.06 -18.60 -20.79
CA LEU A 239 -9.35 -19.77 -21.32
C LEU A 239 -8.89 -20.69 -20.21
N GLY A 240 -8.31 -20.16 -19.12
CA GLY A 240 -7.86 -20.94 -17.97
C GLY A 240 -8.98 -21.72 -17.32
N ASN A 241 -10.11 -21.07 -17.05
CA ASN A 241 -11.30 -21.75 -16.52
C ASN A 241 -11.83 -22.83 -17.47
N ARG A 242 -11.86 -22.55 -18.76
CA ARG A 242 -12.31 -23.53 -19.77
C ARG A 242 -11.39 -24.75 -19.86
N ILE A 243 -10.06 -24.54 -19.77
CA ILE A 243 -9.08 -25.65 -19.76
C ILE A 243 -9.23 -26.47 -18.50
N ASP A 244 -9.36 -25.84 -17.32
CA ASP A 244 -9.54 -26.53 -16.04
C ASP A 244 -10.77 -27.45 -16.06
N TRP A 245 -11.90 -26.94 -16.51
CA TRP A 245 -13.12 -27.76 -16.68
C TRP A 245 -12.96 -28.87 -17.73
N SER A 246 -12.22 -28.62 -18.79
CA SER A 246 -11.97 -29.65 -19.83
C SER A 246 -11.11 -30.79 -19.27
N ILE A 247 -10.13 -30.47 -18.42
CA ILE A 247 -9.32 -31.48 -17.72
C ILE A 247 -10.21 -32.29 -16.77
N SER A 248 -11.10 -31.64 -16.04
CA SER A 248 -12.04 -32.30 -15.12
C SER A 248 -12.98 -33.25 -15.86
N VAL A 249 -13.51 -32.84 -17.03
CA VAL A 249 -14.35 -33.67 -17.90
C VAL A 249 -13.57 -34.87 -18.44
N ALA A 250 -12.35 -34.66 -18.97
CA ALA A 250 -11.53 -35.73 -19.50
C ALA A 250 -11.10 -36.74 -18.43
N ASN A 251 -10.84 -36.27 -17.21
CA ASN A 251 -10.52 -37.16 -16.09
C ASN A 251 -11.74 -37.96 -15.58
N TYR A 252 -12.95 -37.44 -15.73
CA TYR A 252 -14.17 -38.13 -15.35
C TYR A 252 -14.58 -39.22 -16.37
N TYR A 253 -14.42 -38.88 -17.67
CA TYR A 253 -14.70 -39.80 -18.77
C TYR A 253 -13.39 -40.31 -19.34
N THR A 254 -12.96 -41.53 -18.98
CA THR A 254 -11.64 -42.10 -19.33
C THR A 254 -11.38 -42.24 -20.82
N ASP A 255 -12.42 -42.22 -21.66
CA ASP A 255 -12.33 -42.34 -23.11
C ASP A 255 -12.35 -41.00 -23.84
N VAL A 256 -12.30 -39.86 -23.13
CA VAL A 256 -12.39 -38.52 -23.70
C VAL A 256 -11.02 -37.83 -23.64
N ASP A 257 -10.47 -37.48 -24.81
CA ASP A 257 -9.24 -36.68 -24.88
C ASP A 257 -9.47 -35.21 -24.43
N TYR A 258 -8.43 -34.58 -23.87
CA TYR A 258 -8.48 -33.19 -23.36
C TYR A 258 -8.90 -32.17 -24.43
N PHE A 259 -8.41 -32.33 -25.69
CA PHE A 259 -8.78 -31.45 -26.80
C PHE A 259 -10.24 -31.63 -27.21
N TYR A 260 -10.71 -32.87 -27.19
CA TYR A 260 -12.10 -33.15 -27.47
C TYR A 260 -13.00 -32.60 -26.38
N ALA A 261 -12.66 -32.82 -25.09
CA ALA A 261 -13.36 -32.23 -23.94
C ALA A 261 -13.44 -30.69 -24.05
N PHE A 262 -12.34 -30.04 -24.39
CA PHE A 262 -12.32 -28.59 -24.57
C PHE A 262 -13.27 -28.12 -25.70
N ARG A 263 -13.38 -28.89 -26.77
CA ARG A 263 -14.22 -28.56 -27.92
C ARG A 263 -15.71 -28.70 -27.58
N ILE A 264 -16.09 -29.83 -26.95
CA ILE A 264 -17.50 -30.15 -26.66
C ILE A 264 -18.05 -29.47 -25.39
N LEU A 265 -17.20 -28.83 -24.57
CA LEU A 265 -17.61 -28.20 -23.31
C LEU A 265 -18.83 -27.25 -23.43
N PRO A 266 -18.94 -26.40 -24.49
CA PRO A 266 -20.12 -25.56 -24.66
C PRO A 266 -21.40 -26.36 -24.90
N ASP A 267 -21.32 -27.49 -25.60
CA ASP A 267 -22.45 -28.36 -25.89
C ASP A 267 -22.89 -29.09 -24.62
N LEU A 268 -21.93 -29.60 -23.81
CA LEU A 268 -22.22 -30.19 -22.50
C LEU A 268 -22.92 -29.24 -21.53
N LEU A 269 -22.55 -27.95 -21.56
CA LEU A 269 -23.22 -26.91 -20.79
C LEU A 269 -24.62 -26.62 -21.28
N ARG A 270 -24.83 -26.59 -22.64
CA ARG A 270 -26.13 -26.30 -23.25
C ARG A 270 -27.11 -27.45 -23.05
N GLU A 271 -26.63 -28.69 -23.10
CA GLU A 271 -27.45 -29.88 -22.95
C GLU A 271 -27.68 -30.28 -21.49
N GLY A 272 -27.08 -29.58 -20.54
CA GLY A 272 -27.27 -29.77 -19.10
C GLY A 272 -26.48 -30.93 -18.49
N TYR A 273 -25.50 -31.52 -19.23
CA TYR A 273 -24.60 -32.54 -18.67
C TYR A 273 -23.61 -31.96 -17.67
N LEU A 274 -23.35 -30.64 -17.76
CA LEU A 274 -22.60 -29.88 -16.77
C LEU A 274 -23.48 -28.79 -16.17
N GLU A 275 -23.43 -28.64 -14.86
CA GLU A 275 -24.17 -27.59 -14.18
C GLU A 275 -23.62 -26.21 -14.56
N ALA A 276 -24.36 -25.48 -15.38
CA ALA A 276 -24.00 -24.15 -15.84
C ALA A 276 -23.78 -23.17 -14.67
N SER A 277 -24.53 -23.34 -13.58
CA SER A 277 -24.38 -22.54 -12.35
C SER A 277 -22.98 -22.69 -11.71
N GLN A 278 -22.44 -23.92 -11.68
CA GLN A 278 -21.09 -24.18 -11.16
C GLN A 278 -20.02 -23.63 -12.08
N TYR A 279 -20.14 -23.87 -13.40
CA TYR A 279 -19.18 -23.37 -14.39
C TYR A 279 -19.08 -21.85 -14.37
N TYR A 280 -20.22 -21.15 -14.52
CA TYR A 280 -20.23 -19.69 -14.56
C TYR A 280 -20.02 -19.07 -13.17
N GLY A 281 -20.44 -19.74 -12.11
CA GLY A 281 -20.16 -19.33 -10.75
C GLY A 281 -18.66 -19.33 -10.43
N ASN A 282 -17.93 -20.40 -10.81
CA ASN A 282 -16.48 -20.46 -10.66
C ASN A 282 -15.79 -19.40 -11.51
N LEU A 283 -16.19 -19.25 -12.78
CA LEU A 283 -15.65 -18.21 -13.66
C LEU A 283 -15.85 -16.81 -13.09
N ALA A 284 -17.03 -16.50 -12.56
CA ALA A 284 -17.33 -15.21 -11.92
C ALA A 284 -16.45 -14.97 -10.69
N LEU A 285 -16.22 -15.99 -9.88
CA LEU A 285 -15.32 -15.90 -8.72
C LEU A 285 -13.87 -15.64 -9.15
N VAL A 286 -13.35 -16.33 -10.17
CA VAL A 286 -12.00 -16.08 -10.68
C VAL A 286 -11.87 -14.64 -11.18
N TYR A 287 -12.86 -14.13 -11.93
CA TYR A 287 -12.86 -12.73 -12.37
C TYR A 287 -12.90 -11.74 -11.21
N LEU A 288 -13.76 -12.00 -10.21
CA LEU A 288 -13.86 -11.15 -9.02
C LEU A 288 -12.51 -11.05 -8.30
N PHE A 289 -11.87 -12.18 -8.04
CA PHE A 289 -10.57 -12.21 -7.36
C PHE A 289 -9.42 -11.68 -8.23
N THR A 290 -9.48 -11.85 -9.56
CA THR A 290 -8.56 -11.18 -10.48
C THR A 290 -8.69 -9.66 -10.39
N ALA A 291 -9.91 -9.14 -10.33
CA ALA A 291 -10.14 -7.71 -10.15
C ALA A 291 -9.62 -7.22 -8.77
N ILE A 292 -9.90 -7.97 -7.69
CA ILE A 292 -9.40 -7.65 -6.34
C ILE A 292 -7.87 -7.64 -6.32
N GLY A 293 -7.21 -8.59 -6.97
CA GLY A 293 -5.75 -8.65 -7.07
C GLY A 293 -5.14 -7.54 -7.95
N ALA A 294 -5.84 -7.12 -9.00
CA ALA A 294 -5.39 -6.07 -9.91
C ALA A 294 -5.49 -4.66 -9.29
N ILE A 295 -6.55 -4.38 -8.53
CA ILE A 295 -6.85 -3.05 -7.98
C ILE A 295 -5.68 -2.47 -7.17
N PRO A 296 -5.08 -3.15 -6.17
CA PRO A 296 -3.97 -2.60 -5.40
C PRO A 296 -2.78 -2.22 -6.27
N THR A 297 -2.41 -3.07 -7.23
CA THR A 297 -1.30 -2.83 -8.16
C THR A 297 -1.58 -1.62 -9.06
N ILE A 298 -2.77 -1.52 -9.61
CA ILE A 298 -3.19 -0.39 -10.46
C ILE A 298 -3.22 0.90 -9.64
N LEU A 299 -3.77 0.86 -8.42
CA LEU A 299 -3.85 2.02 -7.54
C LEU A 299 -2.46 2.49 -7.09
N SER A 300 -1.50 1.58 -6.83
CA SER A 300 -0.12 1.94 -6.50
C SER A 300 0.53 2.71 -7.66
N VAL A 301 0.42 2.20 -8.88
CA VAL A 301 0.95 2.86 -10.09
C VAL A 301 0.34 4.26 -10.30
N ILE A 302 -0.97 4.40 -10.11
CA ILE A 302 -1.66 5.70 -10.22
C ILE A 302 -1.21 6.66 -9.11
N ARG A 303 -1.07 6.17 -7.89
CA ARG A 303 -0.62 6.96 -6.72
C ARG A 303 0.81 7.46 -6.90
N ASP A 304 1.72 6.59 -7.33
CA ASP A 304 3.13 6.93 -7.53
C ASP A 304 3.29 8.02 -8.61
N ARG A 305 2.49 7.97 -9.66
CA ARG A 305 2.45 9.04 -10.68
C ARG A 305 1.88 10.35 -10.15
N LYS A 306 0.88 10.30 -9.28
CA LYS A 306 0.30 11.51 -8.66
C LYS A 306 1.32 12.14 -7.71
N ASN A 307 2.01 11.34 -6.92
CA ASN A 307 3.05 11.81 -6.00
C ASN A 307 4.25 12.39 -6.74
N SER A 308 4.66 11.80 -7.89
CA SER A 308 5.69 12.37 -8.77
C SER A 308 5.35 13.78 -9.31
N LYS A 309 4.06 14.04 -9.57
CA LYS A 309 3.61 15.37 -10.02
C LYS A 309 3.59 16.39 -8.89
N ILE A 310 3.30 15.96 -7.65
CA ILE A 310 3.24 16.84 -6.47
C ILE A 310 4.66 17.26 -6.05
N GLY A 311 5.64 16.37 -6.13
CA GLY A 311 7.04 16.69 -5.83
C GLY A 311 7.64 17.80 -6.72
N ARG A 312 7.07 18.06 -7.92
CA ARG A 312 7.48 19.19 -8.79
C ARG A 312 6.85 20.53 -8.41
N ALA A 313 5.84 20.56 -7.56
CA ALA A 313 5.10 21.78 -7.23
C ALA A 313 5.57 22.47 -5.94
N HIS A 314 6.62 21.94 -5.29
CA HIS A 314 7.14 22.43 -4.01
C HIS A 314 8.67 22.63 -4.01
N VAL A 315 9.27 22.95 -5.18
CA VAL A 315 10.63 23.48 -5.29
C VAL A 315 10.53 24.97 -5.60
#